data_c6089ad804142bd69b94f07476f6ea50
#
_entry.id   c6089ad804142bd69b94f07476f6ea50
#
_cell.length_a   1.000
_cell.length_b   1.000
_cell.length_c   1.000
_cell.angle_alpha   90.00
_cell.angle_beta   90.00
_cell.angle_gamma   90.00
#
_symmetry.space_group_name_H-M   'P 1'
#
loop_
_entity.id
_entity.type
_entity.pdbx_description
1 polymer ?
#
loop_
_entity_poly.entity_id
_entity_poly.type
_entity_poly.pdbx_seq_one_letter_code
_entity_poly.pdbx_strand_id
1 'polypeptide(L)'
;MSLSRARALALLAGSVLLPSCAFDASRVRVGSKNFTESFLIAEIYAQALERAGMRVERIFNLGSTEIALAAMRRGNIDLYPEYTGTALIDVLHRAPIPNAQQAYRIVSQIFKQRFEIVWLSPSPMNDSQGLATTSEIAASRRIRTLSEVAVAAPQLRLATIQEFLSRPDGLPGLQRAYGGFAFASVRTYDIALKYTALLEGKADIASAFTTDGAIFSDRLVVLEDDRHFWSAYNVAPVVRQAALASRPQIARVLNAVSPAITDRAARTMNAQIESAQEDPADVAAAFLKSLKLTGART
;
A
#
# COMPACT_ATOMS: atom_id res chain seq x y z
N MET A 1 76.34 10.48 43.77
CA MET A 1 76.28 11.00 42.40
C MET A 1 75.66 9.98 41.51
N SER A 2 74.41 10.17 41.10
CA SER A 2 73.89 9.49 39.91
C SER A 2 72.44 10.07 39.68
N LEU A 3 72.29 10.79 38.61
CA LEU A 3 71.05 11.42 38.16
C LEU A 3 70.16 10.40 37.42
N SER A 4 68.97 10.17 37.94
CA SER A 4 67.92 9.37 37.29
C SER A 4 67.16 10.23 36.28
N ARG A 5 67.16 9.83 35.00
CA ARG A 5 66.39 10.43 33.92
C ARG A 5 65.01 9.79 33.88
N ALA A 6 63.96 10.49 34.34
CA ALA A 6 62.59 10.12 34.11
C ALA A 6 62.19 10.51 32.69
N ARG A 7 61.82 9.55 31.84
CA ARG A 7 61.24 9.75 30.53
C ARG A 7 59.69 9.84 30.68
N ALA A 8 59.17 11.03 30.48
CA ALA A 8 57.71 11.22 30.35
C ALA A 8 57.26 10.73 28.95
N LEU A 9 56.44 9.66 28.90
CA LEU A 9 55.69 9.28 27.71
C LEU A 9 54.41 10.11 27.65
N ALA A 10 54.31 11.04 26.69
CA ALA A 10 53.06 11.70 26.35
C ALA A 10 52.23 10.77 25.44
N LEU A 11 51.15 10.21 25.97
CA LEU A 11 50.12 9.52 25.20
C LEU A 11 49.24 10.55 24.48
N LEU A 12 49.46 10.71 23.18
CA LEU A 12 48.57 11.40 22.27
C LEU A 12 47.33 10.49 22.05
N ALA A 13 46.26 10.76 22.79
CA ALA A 13 44.92 10.19 22.51
C ALA A 13 44.36 10.85 21.25
N GLY A 14 44.61 10.24 20.10
CA GLY A 14 43.94 10.61 18.84
C GLY A 14 42.49 10.26 18.90
N SER A 15 41.61 11.25 19.09
CA SER A 15 40.17 11.12 18.95
C SER A 15 39.87 10.81 17.48
N VAL A 16 39.64 9.53 17.18
CA VAL A 16 39.08 9.10 15.90
C VAL A 16 37.61 9.57 15.88
N LEU A 17 37.33 10.70 15.24
CA LEU A 17 36.03 11.13 14.87
C LEU A 17 35.51 10.15 13.81
N LEU A 18 34.80 9.10 14.23
CA LEU A 18 33.99 8.30 13.32
C LEU A 18 32.97 9.25 12.70
N PRO A 19 32.83 9.28 11.35
CA PRO A 19 31.75 10.02 10.74
C PRO A 19 30.45 9.37 11.23
N SER A 20 29.78 10.02 12.17
CA SER A 20 28.38 9.76 12.45
C SER A 20 27.68 9.93 11.11
N CYS A 21 27.03 8.87 10.60
CA CYS A 21 26.06 9.01 9.53
C CYS A 21 24.92 9.86 10.10
N ALA A 22 25.12 11.17 10.13
CA ALA A 22 24.10 12.13 10.46
C ALA A 22 23.04 11.99 9.38
N PHE A 23 21.90 11.37 9.73
CA PHE A 23 20.71 11.42 8.89
C PHE A 23 20.49 12.88 8.51
N ASP A 24 20.51 13.16 7.20
CA ASP A 24 20.25 14.51 6.72
C ASP A 24 18.80 14.89 7.09
N ALA A 25 18.68 15.52 8.25
CA ALA A 25 17.39 15.97 8.79
C ALA A 25 16.68 16.97 7.85
N SER A 26 17.32 17.38 6.75
CA SER A 26 16.74 18.27 5.74
C SER A 26 15.85 17.54 4.75
N ARG A 27 15.92 16.21 4.62
CA ARG A 27 15.15 15.41 3.66
C ARG A 27 13.89 14.82 4.29
N VAL A 28 12.83 14.67 3.48
CA VAL A 28 11.64 13.87 3.81
C VAL A 28 11.81 12.49 3.19
N ARG A 29 11.83 11.45 4.00
CA ARG A 29 12.01 10.07 3.53
C ARG A 29 10.65 9.44 3.27
N VAL A 30 10.36 9.19 1.99
CA VAL A 30 9.14 8.56 1.53
C VAL A 30 9.38 7.08 1.30
N GLY A 31 8.64 6.24 1.98
CA GLY A 31 8.69 4.78 1.84
C GLY A 31 7.58 4.22 0.96
N SER A 32 7.75 2.96 0.52
CA SER A 32 6.67 2.17 -0.09
C SER A 32 6.73 0.71 0.36
N LYS A 33 5.60 0.02 0.26
CA LYS A 33 5.55 -1.46 0.30
C LYS A 33 6.05 -2.02 -1.04
N ASN A 34 6.03 -3.35 -1.21
CA ASN A 34 6.67 -4.08 -2.32
C ASN A 34 5.69 -4.43 -3.46
N PHE A 35 4.76 -3.57 -3.80
CA PHE A 35 3.84 -3.78 -4.93
C PHE A 35 3.59 -2.48 -5.70
N THR A 36 3.20 -2.62 -6.97
CA THR A 36 3.13 -1.55 -7.98
C THR A 36 2.37 -0.32 -7.52
N GLU A 37 1.16 -0.49 -7.00
CA GLU A 37 0.34 0.63 -6.54
C GLU A 37 0.98 1.39 -5.37
N SER A 38 1.64 0.68 -4.45
CA SER A 38 2.35 1.34 -3.34
C SER A 38 3.53 2.16 -3.84
N PHE A 39 4.27 1.69 -4.87
CA PHE A 39 5.32 2.48 -5.52
C PHE A 39 4.75 3.73 -6.17
N LEU A 40 3.68 3.58 -6.96
CA LEU A 40 3.02 4.68 -7.65
C LEU A 40 2.53 5.76 -6.69
N ILE A 41 1.79 5.38 -5.64
CA ILE A 41 1.27 6.34 -4.67
C ILE A 41 2.40 7.01 -3.88
N ALA A 42 3.43 6.26 -3.50
CA ALA A 42 4.61 6.81 -2.85
C ALA A 42 5.36 7.80 -3.76
N GLU A 43 5.44 7.52 -5.05
CA GLU A 43 6.04 8.41 -6.04
C GLU A 43 5.20 9.69 -6.23
N ILE A 44 3.88 9.57 -6.27
CA ILE A 44 2.97 10.73 -6.26
C ILE A 44 3.22 11.62 -5.03
N TYR A 45 3.35 11.03 -3.84
CA TYR A 45 3.65 11.78 -2.63
C TYR A 45 5.03 12.45 -2.68
N ALA A 46 6.05 11.71 -3.12
CA ALA A 46 7.41 12.21 -3.25
C ALA A 46 7.47 13.42 -4.18
N GLN A 47 6.95 13.28 -5.39
CA GLN A 47 6.96 14.36 -6.39
C GLN A 47 6.09 15.56 -5.98
N ALA A 48 4.96 15.34 -5.30
CA ALA A 48 4.15 16.43 -4.78
C ALA A 48 4.91 17.27 -3.75
N LEU A 49 5.66 16.61 -2.86
CA LEU A 49 6.52 17.27 -1.87
C LEU A 49 7.69 18.01 -2.53
N GLU A 50 8.31 17.41 -3.55
CA GLU A 50 9.38 18.05 -4.34
C GLU A 50 8.89 19.31 -5.07
N ARG A 51 7.70 19.24 -5.69
CA ARG A 51 7.05 20.41 -6.32
C ARG A 51 6.74 21.53 -5.32
N ALA A 52 6.57 21.20 -4.05
CA ALA A 52 6.42 22.17 -2.95
C ALA A 52 7.77 22.64 -2.36
N GLY A 53 8.90 22.32 -3.00
CA GLY A 53 10.23 22.76 -2.62
C GLY A 53 10.91 21.93 -1.51
N MET A 54 10.37 20.79 -1.14
CA MET A 54 10.99 19.91 -0.14
C MET A 54 12.02 18.98 -0.80
N ARG A 55 13.11 18.67 -0.09
CA ARG A 55 14.02 17.62 -0.49
C ARG A 55 13.44 16.28 -0.08
N VAL A 56 13.36 15.34 -1.01
CA VAL A 56 12.82 14.01 -0.78
C VAL A 56 13.88 12.94 -0.99
N GLU A 57 13.82 11.90 -0.18
CA GLU A 57 14.57 10.68 -0.35
C GLU A 57 13.57 9.51 -0.47
N ARG A 58 13.72 8.71 -1.53
CA ARG A 58 12.86 7.57 -1.83
C ARG A 58 13.45 6.31 -1.22
N ILE A 59 12.70 5.64 -0.33
CA ILE A 59 13.07 4.37 0.31
C ILE A 59 11.97 3.36 0.00
N PHE A 60 11.92 2.97 -1.27
CA PHE A 60 10.88 2.11 -1.81
C PHE A 60 11.21 0.62 -1.65
N ASN A 61 10.20 -0.24 -1.90
CA ASN A 61 10.33 -1.69 -1.84
C ASN A 61 10.77 -2.21 -0.46
N LEU A 62 10.21 -1.66 0.61
CA LEU A 62 10.54 -2.08 1.97
C LEU A 62 10.07 -3.49 2.30
N GLY A 63 9.00 -3.96 1.66
CA GLY A 63 8.38 -5.26 1.93
C GLY A 63 6.93 -5.14 2.41
N SER A 64 6.52 -5.99 3.34
CA SER A 64 5.15 -6.04 3.88
C SER A 64 4.78 -4.83 4.74
N THR A 65 3.51 -4.76 5.13
CA THR A 65 2.99 -3.75 6.07
C THR A 65 3.79 -3.70 7.38
N GLU A 66 4.15 -4.86 7.95
CA GLU A 66 4.91 -4.93 9.20
C GLU A 66 6.30 -4.33 9.05
N ILE A 67 6.96 -4.57 7.91
CA ILE A 67 8.31 -4.04 7.63
C ILE A 67 8.25 -2.53 7.44
N ALA A 68 7.29 -2.02 6.66
CA ALA A 68 7.11 -0.59 6.42
C ALA A 68 6.78 0.15 7.75
N LEU A 69 5.88 -0.41 8.56
CA LEU A 69 5.55 0.12 9.88
C LEU A 69 6.75 0.12 10.83
N ALA A 70 7.54 -0.96 10.84
CA ALA A 70 8.76 -1.03 11.64
C ALA A 70 9.80 -0.01 11.21
N ALA A 71 9.98 0.22 9.89
CA ALA A 71 10.87 1.24 9.35
C ALA A 71 10.43 2.65 9.77
N MET A 72 9.12 2.92 9.75
CA MET A 72 8.55 4.19 10.19
C MET A 72 8.76 4.41 11.69
N ARG A 73 8.48 3.41 12.53
CA ARG A 73 8.66 3.52 13.99
C ARG A 73 10.12 3.72 14.40
N ARG A 74 11.07 3.16 13.64
CA ARG A 74 12.51 3.37 13.84
C ARG A 74 13.00 4.71 13.28
N GLY A 75 12.15 5.43 12.54
CA GLY A 75 12.51 6.68 11.89
C GLY A 75 13.36 6.50 10.62
N ASN A 76 13.38 5.32 10.02
CA ASN A 76 14.05 5.09 8.74
C ASN A 76 13.30 5.74 7.57
N ILE A 77 11.97 5.83 7.67
CA ILE A 77 11.11 6.60 6.76
C ILE A 77 10.26 7.59 7.57
N ASP A 78 9.80 8.66 6.92
CA ASP A 78 8.98 9.69 7.54
C ASP A 78 7.50 9.55 7.19
N LEU A 79 7.21 8.99 6.01
CA LEU A 79 5.86 8.69 5.55
C LEU A 79 5.83 7.55 4.52
N TYR A 80 4.67 6.93 4.36
CA TYR A 80 4.36 6.00 3.26
C TYR A 80 2.83 5.95 3.03
N PRO A 81 2.36 5.41 1.88
CA PRO A 81 0.93 5.14 1.65
C PRO A 81 0.49 3.89 2.42
N GLU A 82 -0.56 4.00 3.24
CA GLU A 82 -1.15 2.87 3.95
C GLU A 82 -2.66 2.84 3.77
N TYR A 83 -3.24 1.64 3.86
CA TYR A 83 -4.64 1.36 3.59
C TYR A 83 -5.39 1.14 4.90
N THR A 84 -6.56 1.77 5.04
CA THR A 84 -7.34 1.73 6.29
C THR A 84 -7.73 0.31 6.69
N GLY A 85 -8.14 -0.52 5.72
CA GLY A 85 -8.50 -1.92 5.97
C GLY A 85 -7.30 -2.77 6.39
N THR A 86 -6.15 -2.61 5.72
CA THR A 86 -4.91 -3.31 6.07
C THR A 86 -4.43 -2.94 7.48
N ALA A 87 -4.42 -1.66 7.80
CA ALA A 87 -4.05 -1.19 9.14
C ALA A 87 -5.00 -1.74 10.22
N LEU A 88 -6.31 -1.79 9.92
CA LEU A 88 -7.31 -2.32 10.84
C LEU A 88 -7.10 -3.82 11.12
N ILE A 89 -6.90 -4.61 10.07
CA ILE A 89 -6.89 -6.07 10.12
C ILE A 89 -5.50 -6.59 10.50
N ASP A 90 -4.45 -6.19 9.77
CA ASP A 90 -3.12 -6.77 9.94
C ASP A 90 -2.35 -6.15 11.11
N VAL A 91 -2.51 -4.83 11.35
CA VAL A 91 -1.76 -4.15 12.42
C VAL A 91 -2.53 -4.13 13.74
N LEU A 92 -3.83 -3.84 13.70
CA LEU A 92 -4.65 -3.71 14.90
C LEU A 92 -5.39 -5.00 15.26
N HIS A 93 -5.36 -6.03 14.42
CA HIS A 93 -6.02 -7.33 14.59
C HIS A 93 -7.51 -7.19 14.92
N ARG A 94 -8.19 -6.27 14.23
CA ARG A 94 -9.62 -6.02 14.38
C ARG A 94 -10.41 -6.64 13.25
N ALA A 95 -11.69 -6.89 13.50
CA ALA A 95 -12.61 -7.35 12.47
C ALA A 95 -12.76 -6.30 11.34
N PRO A 96 -13.05 -6.74 10.11
CA PRO A 96 -13.38 -5.85 9.00
C PRO A 96 -14.49 -4.85 9.35
N ILE A 97 -14.35 -3.60 8.89
CA ILE A 97 -15.36 -2.53 9.08
C ILE A 97 -15.68 -1.96 7.69
N PRO A 98 -16.86 -2.23 7.13
CA PRO A 98 -17.25 -1.76 5.80
C PRO A 98 -17.36 -0.23 5.70
N ASN A 99 -17.75 0.44 6.80
CA ASN A 99 -17.88 1.91 6.81
C ASN A 99 -16.50 2.58 6.81
N ALA A 100 -16.15 3.21 5.69
CA ALA A 100 -14.86 3.87 5.45
C ALA A 100 -14.51 4.93 6.51
N GLN A 101 -15.48 5.78 6.88
CA GLN A 101 -15.25 6.84 7.86
C GLN A 101 -15.01 6.28 9.27
N GLN A 102 -15.70 5.20 9.62
CA GLN A 102 -15.50 4.53 10.90
C GLN A 102 -14.15 3.83 10.95
N ALA A 103 -13.77 3.10 9.89
CA ALA A 103 -12.47 2.45 9.77
C ALA A 103 -11.34 3.48 9.91
N TYR A 104 -11.40 4.59 9.14
CA TYR A 104 -10.42 5.67 9.21
C TYR A 104 -10.31 6.29 10.62
N ARG A 105 -11.43 6.59 11.27
CA ARG A 105 -11.40 7.17 12.63
C ARG A 105 -10.69 6.25 13.63
N ILE A 106 -10.96 4.96 13.56
CA ILE A 106 -10.38 3.97 14.48
C ILE A 106 -8.87 3.85 14.24
N VAL A 107 -8.43 3.65 12.98
CA VAL A 107 -7.02 3.49 12.68
C VAL A 107 -6.24 4.77 12.99
N SER A 108 -6.75 5.93 12.61
CA SER A 108 -6.07 7.22 12.84
C SER A 108 -5.90 7.52 14.33
N GLN A 109 -6.91 7.26 15.15
CA GLN A 109 -6.83 7.46 16.60
C GLN A 109 -5.81 6.51 17.24
N ILE A 110 -5.87 5.21 16.94
CA ILE A 110 -5.00 4.23 17.57
C ILE A 110 -3.56 4.39 17.10
N PHE A 111 -3.31 4.64 15.81
CA PHE A 111 -1.96 4.85 15.29
C PHE A 111 -1.30 6.08 15.92
N LYS A 112 -2.05 7.17 16.09
CA LYS A 112 -1.54 8.36 16.77
C LYS A 112 -1.16 8.08 18.23
N GLN A 113 -2.01 7.35 18.95
CA GLN A 113 -1.79 7.07 20.38
C GLN A 113 -0.70 6.03 20.64
N ARG A 114 -0.63 4.96 19.82
CA ARG A 114 0.27 3.82 20.07
C ARG A 114 1.61 3.90 19.37
N PHE A 115 1.65 4.58 18.22
CA PHE A 115 2.81 4.57 17.33
C PHE A 115 3.36 5.96 17.01
N GLU A 116 2.71 7.03 17.45
CA GLU A 116 3.05 8.43 17.10
C GLU A 116 3.03 8.66 15.57
N ILE A 117 2.09 7.99 14.89
CA ILE A 117 1.87 8.07 13.45
C ILE A 117 0.53 8.76 13.20
N VAL A 118 0.55 9.79 12.39
CA VAL A 118 -0.64 10.57 11.99
C VAL A 118 -1.11 10.13 10.63
N TRP A 119 -2.37 9.75 10.53
CA TRP A 119 -3.06 9.53 9.27
C TRP A 119 -3.54 10.86 8.72
N LEU A 120 -3.12 11.22 7.53
CA LEU A 120 -3.64 12.38 6.81
C LEU A 120 -4.97 12.03 6.13
N SER A 121 -5.56 13.01 5.41
CA SER A 121 -6.84 12.78 4.72
C SER A 121 -6.76 11.60 3.76
N PRO A 122 -7.68 10.63 3.88
CA PRO A 122 -7.72 9.50 2.97
C PRO A 122 -8.15 9.97 1.57
N SER A 123 -7.70 9.24 0.56
CA SER A 123 -8.21 9.40 -0.80
C SER A 123 -9.59 8.76 -0.96
N PRO A 124 -10.36 9.13 -1.98
CA PRO A 124 -11.57 8.41 -2.36
C PRO A 124 -11.30 6.98 -2.84
N MET A 125 -10.08 6.70 -3.31
CA MET A 125 -9.67 5.37 -3.78
C MET A 125 -9.86 4.33 -2.69
N ASN A 126 -10.51 3.23 -3.07
CA ASN A 126 -10.76 2.07 -2.21
C ASN A 126 -10.20 0.81 -2.88
N ASP A 127 -8.98 0.43 -2.54
CA ASP A 127 -8.35 -0.80 -3.02
C ASP A 127 -8.77 -2.01 -2.19
N SER A 128 -10.03 -2.39 -2.32
CA SER A 128 -10.61 -3.53 -1.61
C SER A 128 -10.14 -4.86 -2.21
N GLN A 129 -10.13 -5.88 -1.38
CA GLN A 129 -10.09 -7.26 -1.86
C GLN A 129 -11.28 -7.54 -2.77
N GLY A 130 -11.11 -8.48 -3.70
CA GLY A 130 -12.14 -8.91 -4.63
C GLY A 130 -11.89 -10.32 -5.15
N LEU A 131 -12.83 -10.83 -5.90
CA LEU A 131 -12.63 -11.98 -6.78
C LEU A 131 -12.94 -11.55 -8.22
N ALA A 132 -12.13 -12.01 -9.15
CA ALA A 132 -12.31 -11.78 -10.58
C ALA A 132 -12.46 -13.10 -11.34
N THR A 133 -13.17 -13.03 -12.46
CA THR A 133 -13.29 -14.12 -13.42
C THR A 133 -13.23 -13.57 -14.85
N THR A 134 -13.17 -14.42 -15.86
CA THR A 134 -13.31 -13.95 -17.24
C THR A 134 -14.76 -13.66 -17.58
N SER A 135 -15.00 -12.73 -18.51
CA SER A 135 -16.34 -12.43 -19.02
C SER A 135 -17.04 -13.69 -19.59
N GLU A 136 -16.26 -14.61 -20.18
CA GLU A 136 -16.76 -15.88 -20.71
C GLU A 136 -17.23 -16.81 -19.58
N ILE A 137 -16.43 -16.98 -18.51
CA ILE A 137 -16.81 -17.83 -17.36
C ILE A 137 -18.00 -17.22 -16.63
N ALA A 138 -18.02 -15.89 -16.41
CA ALA A 138 -19.12 -15.18 -15.78
C ALA A 138 -20.43 -15.45 -16.53
N ALA A 139 -20.42 -15.37 -17.85
CA ALA A 139 -21.60 -15.61 -18.69
C ALA A 139 -22.01 -17.10 -18.72
N SER A 140 -21.06 -18.01 -19.00
CA SER A 140 -21.36 -19.45 -19.16
C SER A 140 -21.78 -20.13 -17.87
N ARG A 141 -21.20 -19.72 -16.73
CA ARG A 141 -21.50 -20.25 -15.39
C ARG A 141 -22.56 -19.44 -14.67
N ARG A 142 -23.01 -18.30 -15.22
CA ARG A 142 -23.95 -17.36 -14.60
C ARG A 142 -23.51 -16.90 -13.21
N ILE A 143 -22.24 -16.52 -13.10
CA ILE A 143 -21.62 -16.09 -11.86
C ILE A 143 -21.41 -14.58 -11.95
N ARG A 144 -22.00 -13.80 -11.04
CA ARG A 144 -21.88 -12.35 -10.93
C ARG A 144 -21.54 -11.89 -9.53
N THR A 145 -21.92 -12.66 -8.51
CA THR A 145 -21.80 -12.33 -7.10
C THR A 145 -20.94 -13.34 -6.35
N LEU A 146 -20.43 -12.95 -5.19
CA LEU A 146 -19.69 -13.85 -4.31
C LEU A 146 -20.58 -14.97 -3.74
N SER A 147 -21.86 -14.72 -3.52
CA SER A 147 -22.80 -15.78 -3.12
C SER A 147 -22.92 -16.87 -4.18
N GLU A 148 -22.94 -16.49 -5.47
CA GLU A 148 -22.97 -17.46 -6.57
C GLU A 148 -21.66 -18.25 -6.69
N VAL A 149 -20.50 -17.57 -6.48
CA VAL A 149 -19.19 -18.26 -6.43
C VAL A 149 -19.15 -19.26 -5.28
N ALA A 150 -19.64 -18.89 -4.09
CA ALA A 150 -19.63 -19.75 -2.92
C ALA A 150 -20.30 -21.10 -3.20
N VAL A 151 -21.41 -21.08 -3.96
CA VAL A 151 -22.16 -22.28 -4.38
C VAL A 151 -21.41 -23.05 -5.46
N ALA A 152 -20.86 -22.36 -6.45
CA ALA A 152 -20.18 -22.96 -7.61
C ALA A 152 -18.75 -23.43 -7.32
N ALA A 153 -18.13 -23.00 -6.22
CA ALA A 153 -16.72 -23.20 -5.88
C ALA A 153 -16.24 -24.66 -5.98
N PRO A 154 -17.03 -25.71 -5.62
CA PRO A 154 -16.58 -27.09 -5.78
C PRO A 154 -16.27 -27.51 -7.23
N GLN A 155 -16.70 -26.73 -8.22
CA GLN A 155 -16.43 -26.95 -9.65
C GLN A 155 -15.45 -25.92 -10.24
N LEU A 156 -14.90 -25.02 -9.42
CA LEU A 156 -14.06 -23.90 -9.86
C LEU A 156 -12.64 -24.02 -9.29
N ARG A 157 -11.67 -23.58 -10.08
CA ARG A 157 -10.25 -23.52 -9.72
C ARG A 157 -9.91 -22.08 -9.33
N LEU A 158 -9.27 -21.88 -8.18
CA LEU A 158 -8.83 -20.58 -7.68
C LEU A 158 -7.35 -20.34 -7.95
N ALA A 159 -7.00 -19.25 -8.62
CA ALA A 159 -5.68 -18.65 -8.64
C ALA A 159 -5.62 -17.51 -7.59
N THR A 160 -4.64 -17.54 -6.70
CA THR A 160 -4.58 -16.56 -5.63
C THR A 160 -3.14 -16.24 -5.20
N ILE A 161 -2.97 -15.32 -4.26
CA ILE A 161 -1.70 -15.06 -3.57
C ILE A 161 -1.68 -15.80 -2.23
N GLN A 162 -0.48 -16.03 -1.68
CA GLN A 162 -0.34 -16.78 -0.42
C GLN A 162 -1.06 -16.10 0.74
N GLU A 163 -1.01 -14.79 0.82
CA GLU A 163 -1.64 -13.99 1.88
C GLU A 163 -3.15 -14.18 1.92
N PHE A 164 -3.81 -14.30 0.77
CA PHE A 164 -5.27 -14.51 0.69
C PHE A 164 -5.73 -15.80 1.36
N LEU A 165 -4.85 -16.81 1.47
CA LEU A 165 -5.16 -18.09 2.11
C LEU A 165 -5.13 -18.02 3.63
N SER A 166 -4.47 -17.03 4.21
CA SER A 166 -4.25 -16.93 5.67
C SER A 166 -4.94 -15.74 6.33
N ARG A 167 -5.22 -14.68 5.57
CA ARG A 167 -5.81 -13.43 6.10
C ARG A 167 -7.26 -13.65 6.55
N PRO A 168 -7.68 -12.99 7.66
CA PRO A 168 -9.08 -13.03 8.13
C PRO A 168 -10.09 -12.50 7.11
N ASP A 169 -9.67 -11.59 6.23
CA ASP A 169 -10.43 -11.00 5.12
C ASP A 169 -10.16 -11.68 3.76
N GLY A 170 -9.41 -12.76 3.74
CA GLY A 170 -9.17 -13.62 2.58
C GLY A 170 -10.13 -14.81 2.52
N LEU A 171 -9.65 -15.93 1.97
CA LEU A 171 -10.43 -17.14 1.78
C LEU A 171 -11.09 -17.66 3.07
N PRO A 172 -10.40 -17.74 4.25
CA PRO A 172 -11.04 -18.18 5.48
C PRO A 172 -12.20 -17.28 5.93
N GLY A 173 -12.10 -15.98 5.66
CA GLY A 173 -13.18 -15.03 5.96
C GLY A 173 -14.37 -15.21 5.05
N LEU A 174 -14.14 -15.36 3.74
CA LEU A 174 -15.20 -15.65 2.76
C LEU A 174 -15.93 -16.94 3.11
N GLN A 175 -15.22 -18.00 3.48
CA GLN A 175 -15.82 -19.26 3.90
C GLN A 175 -16.75 -19.10 5.10
N ARG A 176 -16.37 -18.30 6.07
CA ARG A 176 -17.23 -18.00 7.24
C ARG A 176 -18.43 -17.13 6.88
N ALA A 177 -18.23 -16.10 6.06
CA ALA A 177 -19.28 -15.12 5.75
C ALA A 177 -20.32 -15.64 4.77
N TYR A 178 -19.89 -16.45 3.80
CA TYR A 178 -20.75 -16.94 2.72
C TYR A 178 -21.14 -18.42 2.86
N GLY A 179 -20.43 -19.19 3.69
CA GLY A 179 -20.71 -20.61 3.90
C GLY A 179 -20.42 -21.48 2.67
N GLY A 180 -19.30 -21.23 2.00
CA GLY A 180 -18.92 -21.97 0.79
C GLY A 180 -17.43 -21.81 0.48
N PHE A 181 -17.10 -21.55 -0.80
CA PHE A 181 -15.72 -21.34 -1.27
C PHE A 181 -14.78 -22.55 -1.07
N ALA A 182 -15.35 -23.77 -1.11
CA ALA A 182 -14.56 -25.01 -1.16
C ALA A 182 -14.16 -25.28 -2.61
N PHE A 183 -13.17 -24.56 -3.12
CA PHE A 183 -12.73 -24.66 -4.50
C PHE A 183 -12.21 -26.07 -4.87
N ALA A 184 -12.45 -26.51 -6.11
CA ALA A 184 -11.95 -27.78 -6.65
C ALA A 184 -10.42 -27.87 -6.58
N SER A 185 -9.74 -26.75 -6.80
CA SER A 185 -8.31 -26.62 -6.55
C SER A 185 -7.95 -25.16 -6.24
N VAL A 186 -6.87 -24.98 -5.48
CA VAL A 186 -6.31 -23.66 -5.14
C VAL A 186 -4.83 -23.68 -5.51
N ARG A 187 -4.39 -22.70 -6.28
CA ARG A 187 -2.98 -22.49 -6.63
C ARG A 187 -2.57 -21.07 -6.32
N THR A 188 -1.37 -20.93 -5.74
CA THR A 188 -0.78 -19.62 -5.43
C THR A 188 0.14 -19.18 -6.57
N TYR A 189 0.13 -17.88 -6.80
CA TYR A 189 0.92 -17.19 -7.82
C TYR A 189 1.45 -15.87 -7.22
N ASP A 190 2.44 -15.30 -7.89
CA ASP A 190 2.79 -13.89 -7.66
C ASP A 190 1.62 -12.99 -8.08
N ILE A 191 1.55 -11.78 -7.50
CA ILE A 191 0.40 -10.85 -7.64
C ILE A 191 0.01 -10.65 -9.11
N ALA A 192 0.96 -10.40 -10.01
CA ALA A 192 0.69 -10.18 -11.43
C ALA A 192 0.30 -11.46 -12.19
N LEU A 193 0.83 -12.63 -11.81
CA LEU A 193 0.66 -13.88 -12.54
C LEU A 193 -0.69 -14.58 -12.31
N LYS A 194 -1.43 -14.21 -11.26
CA LYS A 194 -2.77 -14.77 -11.00
C LYS A 194 -3.76 -14.48 -12.13
N TYR A 195 -3.67 -13.30 -12.76
CA TYR A 195 -4.51 -12.94 -13.90
C TYR A 195 -4.10 -13.65 -15.19
N THR A 196 -2.80 -13.84 -15.40
CA THR A 196 -2.30 -14.65 -16.52
C THR A 196 -2.84 -16.07 -16.42
N ALA A 197 -2.80 -16.68 -15.23
CA ALA A 197 -3.36 -18.02 -15.02
C ALA A 197 -4.87 -18.08 -15.32
N LEU A 198 -5.63 -17.03 -14.99
CA LEU A 198 -7.05 -16.91 -15.29
C LEU A 198 -7.28 -16.80 -16.81
N LEU A 199 -6.56 -15.89 -17.49
CA LEU A 199 -6.69 -15.65 -18.93
C LEU A 199 -6.23 -16.83 -19.81
N GLU A 200 -5.31 -17.66 -19.32
CA GLU A 200 -4.86 -18.88 -19.98
C GLU A 200 -5.73 -20.11 -19.67
N GLY A 201 -6.82 -19.94 -18.92
CA GLY A 201 -7.71 -21.04 -18.55
C GLY A 201 -7.11 -22.05 -17.56
N LYS A 202 -6.05 -21.67 -16.84
CA LYS A 202 -5.45 -22.48 -15.76
C LYS A 202 -6.23 -22.36 -14.44
N ALA A 203 -7.06 -21.32 -14.32
CA ALA A 203 -7.97 -21.05 -13.22
C ALA A 203 -9.31 -20.51 -13.74
N ASP A 204 -10.34 -20.57 -12.92
CA ASP A 204 -11.67 -20.06 -13.23
C ASP A 204 -11.99 -18.79 -12.46
N ILE A 205 -11.41 -18.64 -11.27
CA ILE A 205 -11.52 -17.47 -10.40
C ILE A 205 -10.10 -17.04 -10.00
N ALA A 206 -9.88 -15.73 -9.88
CA ALA A 206 -8.67 -15.19 -9.27
C ALA A 206 -9.02 -14.28 -8.10
N SER A 207 -8.20 -14.30 -7.03
CA SER A 207 -8.25 -13.23 -6.05
C SER A 207 -7.82 -11.92 -6.72
N ALA A 208 -8.47 -10.82 -6.39
CA ALA A 208 -8.27 -9.54 -7.04
C ALA A 208 -8.16 -8.42 -6.01
N PHE A 209 -7.59 -7.30 -6.44
CA PHE A 209 -7.75 -6.01 -5.80
C PHE A 209 -8.53 -5.10 -6.72
N THR A 210 -9.47 -4.32 -6.18
CA THR A 210 -10.40 -3.55 -7.01
C THR A 210 -9.76 -2.44 -7.83
N THR A 211 -8.49 -2.14 -7.59
CA THR A 211 -7.67 -1.17 -8.32
C THR A 211 -6.59 -1.80 -9.20
N ASP A 212 -6.48 -3.15 -9.26
CA ASP A 212 -5.51 -3.82 -10.11
C ASP A 212 -5.67 -3.40 -11.59
N GLY A 213 -4.57 -3.05 -12.25
CA GLY A 213 -4.57 -2.59 -13.65
C GLY A 213 -5.10 -3.65 -14.63
N ALA A 214 -4.87 -4.93 -14.36
CA ALA A 214 -5.35 -6.04 -15.17
C ALA A 214 -6.89 -6.09 -15.29
N ILE A 215 -7.62 -5.58 -14.29
CA ILE A 215 -9.10 -5.56 -14.28
C ILE A 215 -9.65 -4.52 -15.27
N PHE A 216 -8.83 -3.58 -15.72
CA PHE A 216 -9.24 -2.58 -16.71
C PHE A 216 -9.48 -3.17 -18.12
N SER A 217 -9.23 -4.47 -18.32
CA SER A 217 -9.49 -5.15 -19.58
C SER A 217 -10.93 -5.65 -19.67
N ASP A 218 -11.57 -5.51 -20.85
CA ASP A 218 -12.92 -6.04 -21.12
C ASP A 218 -13.05 -7.56 -20.96
N ARG A 219 -11.93 -8.26 -20.76
CA ARG A 219 -11.88 -9.70 -20.62
C ARG A 219 -12.13 -10.19 -19.19
N LEU A 220 -11.97 -9.30 -18.20
CA LEU A 220 -12.10 -9.63 -16.78
C LEU A 220 -13.29 -8.92 -16.16
N VAL A 221 -13.95 -9.60 -15.23
CA VAL A 221 -15.08 -9.09 -14.46
C VAL A 221 -14.78 -9.29 -12.98
N VAL A 222 -14.87 -8.20 -12.21
CA VAL A 222 -14.86 -8.27 -10.75
C VAL A 222 -16.25 -8.69 -10.28
N LEU A 223 -16.29 -9.66 -9.41
CA LEU A 223 -17.52 -10.20 -8.85
C LEU A 223 -18.01 -9.34 -7.70
N GLU A 224 -19.32 -9.13 -7.63
CA GLU A 224 -19.95 -8.28 -6.63
C GLU A 224 -19.90 -8.93 -5.24
N ASP A 225 -19.43 -8.19 -4.24
CA ASP A 225 -19.53 -8.54 -2.83
C ASP A 225 -20.95 -8.21 -2.30
N ASP A 226 -21.90 -9.06 -2.62
CA ASP A 226 -23.33 -8.87 -2.35
C ASP A 226 -23.70 -8.91 -0.85
N ARG A 227 -22.74 -9.26 0.02
CA ARG A 227 -22.92 -9.21 1.48
C ARG A 227 -22.07 -8.15 2.17
N HIS A 228 -21.33 -7.34 1.39
CA HIS A 228 -20.44 -6.29 1.91
C HIS A 228 -19.48 -6.78 3.00
N PHE A 229 -18.86 -7.93 2.74
CA PHE A 229 -17.95 -8.58 3.68
C PHE A 229 -16.63 -7.81 3.86
N TRP A 230 -16.10 -7.24 2.77
CA TRP A 230 -14.81 -6.57 2.85
C TRP A 230 -14.88 -5.20 3.50
N SER A 231 -13.80 -4.84 4.22
CA SER A 231 -13.59 -3.50 4.74
C SER A 231 -13.45 -2.47 3.63
N ALA A 232 -13.53 -1.21 4.02
CA ALA A 232 -13.01 -0.12 3.21
C ALA A 232 -11.48 -0.07 3.32
N TYR A 233 -10.81 0.02 2.18
CA TYR A 233 -9.34 0.07 2.06
C TYR A 233 -8.89 1.39 1.41
N ASN A 234 -9.38 2.51 1.95
CA ASN A 234 -8.96 3.81 1.43
C ASN A 234 -7.49 4.05 1.75
N VAL A 235 -6.71 4.44 0.72
CA VAL A 235 -5.31 4.81 0.91
C VAL A 235 -5.19 6.20 1.50
N ALA A 236 -4.27 6.36 2.45
CA ALA A 236 -3.93 7.65 3.03
C ALA A 236 -2.42 7.76 3.27
N PRO A 237 -1.87 8.99 3.23
CA PRO A 237 -0.51 9.20 3.71
C PRO A 237 -0.48 8.99 5.22
N VAL A 238 0.36 8.07 5.69
CA VAL A 238 0.67 7.95 7.12
C VAL A 238 2.03 8.58 7.38
N VAL A 239 2.12 9.45 8.37
CA VAL A 239 3.28 10.32 8.60
C VAL A 239 3.70 10.28 10.06
N ARG A 240 4.99 10.18 10.33
CA ARG A 240 5.51 10.30 11.70
C ARG A 240 5.15 11.66 12.29
N GLN A 241 4.68 11.67 13.52
CA GLN A 241 4.33 12.90 14.23
C GLN A 241 5.52 13.88 14.30
N ALA A 242 6.73 13.37 14.53
CA ALA A 242 7.95 14.20 14.55
C ALA A 242 8.25 14.84 13.19
N ALA A 243 7.97 14.16 12.07
CA ALA A 243 8.13 14.73 10.73
C ALA A 243 7.12 15.84 10.46
N LEU A 244 5.87 15.69 10.89
CA LEU A 244 4.86 16.74 10.78
C LEU A 244 5.17 17.94 11.69
N ALA A 245 5.67 17.71 12.90
CA ALA A 245 6.05 18.78 13.81
C ALA A 245 7.18 19.65 13.22
N SER A 246 8.17 19.03 12.57
CA SER A 246 9.28 19.75 11.93
C SER A 246 8.90 20.36 10.57
N ARG A 247 7.92 19.79 9.86
CA ARG A 247 7.51 20.20 8.50
C ARG A 247 5.98 20.09 8.34
N PRO A 248 5.20 21.01 8.93
CA PRO A 248 3.72 20.97 8.88
C PRO A 248 3.16 21.09 7.46
N GLN A 249 3.94 21.63 6.51
CA GLN A 249 3.55 21.73 5.11
C GLN A 249 3.37 20.35 4.43
N ILE A 250 3.94 19.26 4.96
CA ILE A 250 3.70 17.90 4.46
C ILE A 250 2.20 17.61 4.43
N ALA A 251 1.50 17.87 5.52
CA ALA A 251 0.05 17.62 5.59
C ALA A 251 -0.73 18.44 4.56
N ARG A 252 -0.39 19.73 4.39
CA ARG A 252 -1.06 20.61 3.43
C ARG A 252 -0.90 20.09 2.00
N VAL A 253 0.32 19.72 1.62
CA VAL A 253 0.63 19.24 0.26
C VAL A 253 -0.08 17.91 -0.02
N LEU A 254 0.06 16.92 0.86
CA LEU A 254 -0.50 15.59 0.63
C LEU A 254 -2.03 15.57 0.71
N ASN A 255 -2.64 16.34 1.60
CA ASN A 255 -4.10 16.50 1.66
C ASN A 255 -4.67 17.19 0.41
N ALA A 256 -3.90 18.02 -0.29
CA ALA A 256 -4.32 18.63 -1.55
C ALA A 256 -4.31 17.63 -2.72
N VAL A 257 -3.46 16.61 -2.68
CA VAL A 257 -3.37 15.57 -3.72
C VAL A 257 -4.36 14.44 -3.48
N SER A 258 -4.58 14.05 -2.22
CA SER A 258 -5.41 12.88 -1.86
C SER A 258 -6.78 12.83 -2.56
N PRO A 259 -7.56 13.92 -2.69
CA PRO A 259 -8.88 13.85 -3.34
C PRO A 259 -8.86 13.45 -4.82
N ALA A 260 -7.74 13.63 -5.50
CA ALA A 260 -7.59 13.27 -6.92
C ALA A 260 -7.24 11.79 -7.13
N ILE A 261 -6.78 11.10 -6.10
CA ILE A 261 -6.46 9.67 -6.16
C ILE A 261 -7.78 8.90 -6.00
N THR A 262 -8.48 8.70 -7.10
CA THR A 262 -9.76 7.97 -7.18
C THR A 262 -9.53 6.55 -7.70
N ASP A 263 -10.52 5.64 -7.55
CA ASP A 263 -10.45 4.29 -8.11
C ASP A 263 -10.15 4.30 -9.62
N ARG A 264 -10.80 5.21 -10.36
CA ARG A 264 -10.55 5.35 -11.80
C ARG A 264 -9.10 5.77 -12.08
N ALA A 265 -8.60 6.76 -11.36
CA ALA A 265 -7.22 7.23 -11.54
C ALA A 265 -6.23 6.11 -11.21
N ALA A 266 -6.42 5.40 -10.09
CA ALA A 266 -5.56 4.30 -9.68
C ALA A 266 -5.55 3.16 -10.72
N ARG A 267 -6.72 2.69 -11.17
CA ARG A 267 -6.81 1.65 -12.22
C ARG A 267 -6.11 2.06 -13.51
N THR A 268 -6.32 3.31 -13.95
CA THR A 268 -5.68 3.81 -15.17
C THR A 268 -4.15 3.81 -15.02
N MET A 269 -3.65 4.35 -13.91
CA MET A 269 -2.21 4.43 -13.65
C MET A 269 -1.59 3.04 -13.42
N ASN A 270 -2.25 2.15 -12.68
CA ASN A 270 -1.78 0.79 -12.49
C ASN A 270 -1.73 0.03 -13.83
N ALA A 271 -2.72 0.22 -14.73
CA ALA A 271 -2.70 -0.38 -16.07
C ALA A 271 -1.53 0.14 -16.94
N GLN A 272 -1.18 1.42 -16.85
CA GLN A 272 -0.01 1.97 -17.54
C GLN A 272 1.29 1.31 -17.07
N ILE A 273 1.44 1.08 -15.76
CA ILE A 273 2.64 0.44 -15.21
C ILE A 273 2.64 -1.07 -15.50
N GLU A 274 1.54 -1.77 -15.23
CA GLU A 274 1.48 -3.23 -15.29
C GLU A 274 1.38 -3.77 -16.72
N SER A 275 0.60 -3.10 -17.58
CA SER A 275 0.35 -3.56 -18.95
C SER A 275 1.22 -2.88 -19.99
N ALA A 276 1.44 -1.55 -19.87
CA ALA A 276 2.27 -0.79 -20.81
C ALA A 276 3.74 -0.68 -20.37
N GLN A 277 4.10 -1.21 -19.18
CA GLN A 277 5.46 -1.21 -18.62
C GLN A 277 6.07 0.19 -18.49
N GLU A 278 5.20 1.20 -18.22
CA GLU A 278 5.66 2.56 -17.96
C GLU A 278 6.32 2.68 -16.58
N ASP A 279 7.27 3.60 -16.45
CA ASP A 279 7.93 3.85 -15.15
C ASP A 279 6.94 4.52 -14.18
N PRO A 280 6.77 4.01 -12.94
CA PRO A 280 5.92 4.63 -11.94
C PRO A 280 6.19 6.12 -11.71
N ALA A 281 7.44 6.57 -11.85
CA ALA A 281 7.80 7.98 -11.69
C ALA A 281 7.22 8.85 -12.82
N ASP A 282 7.23 8.36 -14.06
CA ASP A 282 6.68 9.07 -15.20
C ASP A 282 5.15 9.13 -15.14
N VAL A 283 4.50 8.03 -14.77
CA VAL A 283 3.06 7.96 -14.55
C VAL A 283 2.63 8.93 -13.44
N ALA A 284 3.35 8.97 -12.31
CA ALA A 284 3.10 9.91 -11.22
C ALA A 284 3.29 11.37 -11.66
N ALA A 285 4.33 11.64 -12.47
CA ALA A 285 4.60 12.98 -13.00
C ALA A 285 3.48 13.46 -13.92
N ALA A 286 2.99 12.58 -14.82
CA ALA A 286 1.88 12.86 -15.74
C ALA A 286 0.59 13.10 -14.95
N PHE A 287 0.28 12.26 -13.96
CA PHE A 287 -0.87 12.44 -13.07
C PHE A 287 -0.84 13.79 -12.37
N LEU A 288 0.25 14.11 -11.67
CA LEU A 288 0.39 15.39 -10.95
C LEU A 288 0.37 16.62 -11.88
N LYS A 289 0.81 16.47 -13.13
CA LYS A 289 0.71 17.53 -14.15
C LYS A 289 -0.74 17.75 -14.58
N SER A 290 -1.55 16.70 -14.63
CA SER A 290 -2.98 16.78 -14.98
C SER A 290 -3.80 17.49 -13.89
N LEU A 291 -3.32 17.45 -12.64
CA LEU A 291 -3.96 18.13 -11.53
C LEU A 291 -3.69 19.62 -11.65
N LYS A 292 -4.72 20.41 -11.96
CA LYS A 292 -4.65 21.88 -11.81
C LYS A 292 -4.65 22.21 -10.32
N LEU A 293 -3.56 21.90 -9.60
CA LEU A 293 -3.41 22.26 -8.20
C LEU A 293 -3.31 23.79 -8.13
N THR A 294 -4.45 24.45 -7.93
CA THR A 294 -4.53 25.90 -7.74
C THR A 294 -3.80 26.24 -6.44
N GLY A 295 -2.64 26.92 -6.58
CA GLY A 295 -2.12 27.75 -5.51
C GLY A 295 -1.26 27.09 -4.44
N ALA A 296 -0.08 26.60 -4.83
CA ALA A 296 1.06 26.61 -3.92
C ALA A 296 2.09 27.65 -4.43
N ARG A 297 1.65 28.91 -4.52
CA ARG A 297 2.58 30.08 -4.55
C ARG A 297 2.39 30.84 -3.25
N THR A 298 3.52 30.95 -2.56
CA THR A 298 3.91 31.73 -1.37
C THR A 298 3.71 31.06 -0.05
#